data_6e2a722c97e7ead9018b566461b4a668
#
_entry.id   6e2a722c97e7ead9018b566461b4a668
#
_cell.length_a   1.000
_cell.length_b   1.000
_cell.length_c   1.000
_cell.angle_alpha   90.00
_cell.angle_beta   90.00
_cell.angle_gamma   90.00
#
_symmetry.space_group_name_H-M   'P 1'
#
loop_
_entity.id
_entity.type
_entity.pdbx_description
1 polymer ?
#
loop_
_entity_poly.entity_id
_entity_poly.type
_entity_poly.pdbx_seq_one_letter_code
_entity_poly.pdbx_strand_id
1 'polypeptide(L)'
;MPDSPLALTKNAPSLLALAGERDVLAELLADKRSLNTRHAYERDLKDFFRFIAGTTPTPDLITEFLSLDRFGAIALVLKYKAHLIDRGLKEATINRRLAAIKSLVAFARKLGKCDYTLEDVKGERVKPYRDTTGISKEAYKKMLAVPDRNTLKGKRDYALLRLLWDNALRRSEISLASIKDLDLEGRSLLILGKGKGSQKEAVSLSRQTVEAILEWLQARKELDINQPLFIALDRVSYGHRLSGVSIYRLVDKVARCAGINKKLSPHRIRHSGITAALDATGGDVRRVQKLSRHANLNTLMIYDDNRLNVQGDISAMLADMV
;
A
#
# COMPACT_ATOMS: atom_id res chain seq x y z
N MET A 1 -36.63 -8.83 51.56
CA MET A 1 -36.44 -9.77 50.45
C MET A 1 -35.04 -9.57 49.93
N PRO A 2 -34.14 -10.53 50.10
CA PRO A 2 -32.73 -10.34 49.71
C PRO A 2 -32.53 -10.68 48.24
N ASP A 3 -31.59 -9.94 47.67
CA ASP A 3 -31.12 -9.99 46.30
C ASP A 3 -30.68 -11.39 45.87
N SER A 4 -31.15 -11.80 44.69
CA SER A 4 -30.70 -13.01 44.01
C SER A 4 -29.31 -12.81 43.42
N PRO A 5 -28.32 -13.64 43.71
CA PRO A 5 -27.01 -13.49 43.06
C PRO A 5 -27.07 -13.85 41.60
N LEU A 6 -26.55 -12.97 40.76
CA LEU A 6 -26.33 -13.20 39.33
C LEU A 6 -25.65 -14.56 39.13
N ALA A 7 -26.37 -15.49 38.50
CA ALA A 7 -25.84 -16.76 38.07
C ALA A 7 -24.73 -16.54 37.04
N LEU A 8 -23.49 -16.69 37.44
CA LEU A 8 -22.34 -16.78 36.56
C LEU A 8 -22.58 -17.96 35.60
N THR A 9 -22.64 -17.67 34.32
CA THR A 9 -22.81 -18.67 33.26
C THR A 9 -21.69 -19.70 33.32
N LYS A 10 -22.05 -20.95 33.56
CA LYS A 10 -21.16 -22.10 33.81
C LYS A 10 -20.29 -22.58 32.63
N ASN A 11 -20.15 -21.80 31.54
CA ASN A 11 -19.46 -22.22 30.30
C ASN A 11 -18.44 -21.23 29.75
N ALA A 12 -17.90 -20.32 30.55
CA ALA A 12 -16.75 -19.53 30.08
C ALA A 12 -15.47 -20.41 30.18
N PRO A 13 -14.70 -20.57 29.07
CA PRO A 13 -13.44 -21.30 29.15
C PRO A 13 -12.50 -20.65 30.14
N SER A 14 -11.74 -21.46 30.94
CA SER A 14 -10.80 -20.91 31.88
C SER A 14 -9.72 -20.09 31.16
N LEU A 15 -9.22 -19.04 31.80
CA LEU A 15 -8.11 -18.23 31.24
C LEU A 15 -6.90 -19.10 30.91
N LEU A 16 -6.65 -20.16 31.67
CA LEU A 16 -5.58 -21.14 31.40
C LEU A 16 -5.85 -21.95 30.11
N ALA A 17 -7.11 -22.34 29.85
CA ALA A 17 -7.47 -23.04 28.62
C ALA A 17 -7.34 -22.12 27.40
N LEU A 18 -7.77 -20.86 27.51
CA LEU A 18 -7.58 -19.85 26.47
C LEU A 18 -6.10 -19.52 26.20
N ALA A 19 -5.24 -19.70 27.19
CA ALA A 19 -3.78 -19.50 27.05
C ALA A 19 -3.04 -20.72 26.50
N GLY A 20 -3.62 -21.92 26.56
CA GLY A 20 -2.95 -23.21 26.31
C GLY A 20 -2.80 -23.59 24.82
N GLU A 21 -3.87 -23.53 24.05
CA GLU A 21 -3.87 -23.88 22.63
C GLU A 21 -3.88 -22.61 21.78
N ARG A 22 -2.74 -22.23 21.20
CA ARG A 22 -2.62 -21.04 20.38
C ARG A 22 -2.11 -21.38 18.99
N ASP A 23 -2.90 -21.06 18.00
CA ASP A 23 -2.43 -20.98 16.61
C ASP A 23 -1.59 -19.70 16.45
N VAL A 24 -0.27 -19.84 16.62
CA VAL A 24 0.70 -18.73 16.53
C VAL A 24 0.60 -18.00 15.19
N LEU A 25 0.27 -18.71 14.09
CA LEU A 25 0.12 -18.08 12.78
C LEU A 25 -1.15 -17.23 12.73
N ALA A 26 -2.27 -17.77 13.16
CA ALA A 26 -3.54 -17.02 13.18
C ALA A 26 -3.42 -15.78 14.07
N GLU A 27 -2.82 -15.90 15.24
CA GLU A 27 -2.58 -14.77 16.14
C GLU A 27 -1.61 -13.73 15.54
N LEU A 28 -0.51 -14.16 14.90
CA LEU A 28 0.40 -13.27 14.18
C LEU A 28 -0.35 -12.48 13.09
N LEU A 29 -1.20 -13.16 12.31
CA LEU A 29 -1.96 -12.52 11.25
C LEU A 29 -2.99 -11.54 11.83
N ALA A 30 -3.65 -11.90 12.93
CA ALA A 30 -4.58 -11.02 13.64
C ALA A 30 -3.88 -9.76 14.21
N ASP A 31 -2.66 -9.89 14.71
CA ASP A 31 -1.82 -8.77 15.20
C ASP A 31 -1.52 -7.74 14.10
N LYS A 32 -1.50 -8.14 12.83
CA LYS A 32 -1.24 -7.21 11.72
C LYS A 32 -2.49 -6.40 11.38
N ARG A 33 -2.44 -5.11 11.59
CA ARG A 33 -3.56 -4.20 11.32
C ARG A 33 -3.97 -4.14 9.84
N SER A 34 -3.00 -4.23 8.93
CA SER A 34 -3.24 -4.13 7.49
C SER A 34 -3.65 -5.46 6.89
N LEU A 35 -4.84 -5.56 6.28
CA LEU A 35 -5.28 -6.75 5.54
C LEU A 35 -4.29 -7.16 4.45
N ASN A 36 -3.72 -6.21 3.73
CA ASN A 36 -2.72 -6.51 2.71
C ASN A 36 -1.45 -7.13 3.30
N THR A 37 -1.06 -6.72 4.51
CA THR A 37 0.08 -7.32 5.23
C THR A 37 -0.28 -8.72 5.69
N ARG A 38 -1.50 -8.95 6.20
CA ARG A 38 -2.00 -10.29 6.57
C ARG A 38 -1.91 -11.24 5.39
N HIS A 39 -2.53 -10.90 4.27
CA HIS A 39 -2.51 -11.72 3.04
C HIS A 39 -1.09 -11.95 2.49
N ALA A 40 -0.22 -10.94 2.57
CA ALA A 40 1.17 -11.09 2.13
C ALA A 40 1.93 -12.09 3.02
N TYR A 41 1.83 -11.94 4.34
CA TYR A 41 2.49 -12.82 5.30
C TYR A 41 1.95 -14.25 5.24
N GLU A 42 0.63 -14.41 5.16
CA GLU A 42 0.01 -15.73 4.99
C GLU A 42 0.56 -16.45 3.74
N ARG A 43 0.56 -15.77 2.59
CA ARG A 43 1.10 -16.34 1.35
C ARG A 43 2.58 -16.66 1.45
N ASP A 44 3.37 -15.77 2.07
CA ASP A 44 4.81 -15.94 2.16
C ASP A 44 5.19 -17.06 3.12
N LEU A 45 4.46 -17.23 4.24
CA LEU A 45 4.64 -18.34 5.16
C LEU A 45 4.16 -19.66 4.54
N LYS A 46 3.04 -19.66 3.80
CA LYS A 46 2.63 -20.84 3.02
C LYS A 46 3.69 -21.29 2.02
N ASP A 47 4.36 -20.36 1.34
CA ASP A 47 5.46 -20.68 0.40
C ASP A 47 6.69 -21.25 1.13
N PHE A 48 7.03 -20.69 2.28
CA PHE A 48 8.13 -21.18 3.13
C PHE A 48 7.89 -22.61 3.61
N PHE A 49 6.73 -22.88 4.24
CA PHE A 49 6.41 -24.21 4.76
C PHE A 49 6.27 -25.26 3.65
N ARG A 50 5.75 -24.89 2.48
CA ARG A 50 5.76 -25.80 1.31
C ARG A 50 7.16 -26.15 0.87
N PHE A 51 8.11 -25.24 0.98
CA PHE A 51 9.50 -25.52 0.63
C PHE A 51 10.18 -26.46 1.63
N ILE A 52 10.00 -26.23 2.95
CA ILE A 52 10.71 -27.00 3.98
C ILE A 52 10.03 -28.35 4.32
N ALA A 53 8.70 -28.44 4.18
CA ALA A 53 7.91 -29.59 4.61
C ALA A 53 6.97 -30.15 3.53
N GLY A 54 6.97 -29.60 2.31
CA GLY A 54 6.14 -30.07 1.19
C GLY A 54 4.65 -29.73 1.31
N THR A 55 4.20 -29.11 2.42
CA THR A 55 2.78 -28.83 2.70
C THR A 55 2.55 -27.41 3.18
N THR A 56 1.28 -27.02 3.31
CA THR A 56 0.90 -25.74 3.92
C THR A 56 1.10 -25.80 5.44
N PRO A 57 1.37 -24.64 6.11
CA PRO A 57 1.56 -24.59 7.54
C PRO A 57 0.31 -25.10 8.29
N THR A 58 0.52 -26.04 9.20
CA THR A 58 -0.42 -26.45 10.25
C THR A 58 0.09 -25.96 11.59
N PRO A 59 -0.76 -25.86 12.65
CA PRO A 59 -0.30 -25.49 13.98
C PRO A 59 0.85 -26.36 14.49
N ASP A 60 0.80 -27.67 14.26
CA ASP A 60 1.83 -28.64 14.67
C ASP A 60 3.17 -28.38 13.93
N LEU A 61 3.12 -28.19 12.62
CA LEU A 61 4.31 -27.92 11.82
C LEU A 61 4.96 -26.59 12.18
N ILE A 62 4.15 -25.60 12.54
CA ILE A 62 4.65 -24.31 13.04
C ILE A 62 5.32 -24.51 14.41
N THR A 63 4.69 -25.27 15.29
CA THR A 63 5.27 -25.59 16.61
C THR A 63 6.58 -26.35 16.46
N GLU A 64 6.66 -27.34 15.57
CA GLU A 64 7.88 -28.06 15.27
C GLU A 64 9.01 -27.11 14.79
N PHE A 65 8.72 -26.23 13.84
CA PHE A 65 9.69 -25.21 13.38
C PHE A 65 10.15 -24.29 14.51
N LEU A 66 9.23 -23.85 15.37
CA LEU A 66 9.53 -22.94 16.50
C LEU A 66 10.29 -23.63 17.63
N SER A 67 10.25 -24.96 17.71
CA SER A 67 10.97 -25.80 18.71
C SER A 67 12.35 -26.23 18.24
N LEU A 68 12.75 -25.91 17.02
CA LEU A 68 14.11 -26.17 16.54
C LEU A 68 15.14 -25.39 17.37
N ASP A 69 16.37 -25.90 17.40
CA ASP A 69 17.46 -25.09 17.87
C ASP A 69 17.74 -23.89 16.92
N ARG A 70 18.43 -22.90 17.43
CA ARG A 70 18.75 -21.68 16.66
C ARG A 70 19.45 -21.98 15.35
N PHE A 71 20.40 -22.91 15.32
CA PHE A 71 21.22 -23.18 14.14
C PHE A 71 20.42 -23.95 13.07
N GLY A 72 19.61 -24.91 13.51
CA GLY A 72 18.69 -25.64 12.63
C GLY A 72 17.67 -24.72 11.95
N ALA A 73 17.05 -23.83 12.74
CA ALA A 73 16.11 -22.85 12.20
C ALA A 73 16.78 -21.88 11.20
N ILE A 74 17.96 -21.35 11.53
CA ILE A 74 18.73 -20.48 10.63
C ILE A 74 19.10 -21.24 9.34
N ALA A 75 19.56 -22.48 9.42
CA ALA A 75 19.93 -23.30 8.28
C ALA A 75 18.76 -23.50 7.32
N LEU A 76 17.55 -23.82 7.81
CA LEU A 76 16.35 -23.93 6.99
C LEU A 76 15.99 -22.62 6.30
N VAL A 77 16.06 -21.49 7.00
CA VAL A 77 15.74 -20.18 6.43
C VAL A 77 16.78 -19.75 5.39
N LEU A 78 18.06 -20.03 5.62
CA LEU A 78 19.12 -19.77 4.61
C LEU A 78 18.95 -20.65 3.39
N LYS A 79 18.60 -21.94 3.54
CA LYS A 79 18.27 -22.84 2.43
C LYS A 79 17.08 -22.33 1.62
N TYR A 80 16.04 -21.84 2.31
CA TYR A 80 14.91 -21.20 1.62
C TYR A 80 15.33 -19.91 0.90
N LYS A 81 16.16 -19.07 1.51
CA LYS A 81 16.70 -17.86 0.87
C LYS A 81 17.45 -18.22 -0.42
N ALA A 82 18.34 -19.21 -0.40
CA ALA A 82 19.05 -19.69 -1.59
C ALA A 82 18.06 -20.16 -2.68
N HIS A 83 17.06 -20.95 -2.31
CA HIS A 83 15.99 -21.36 -3.23
C HIS A 83 15.24 -20.18 -3.87
N LEU A 84 14.98 -19.10 -3.12
CA LEU A 84 14.34 -17.90 -3.68
C LEU A 84 15.24 -17.18 -4.69
N ILE A 85 16.56 -17.17 -4.45
CA ILE A 85 17.58 -16.62 -5.36
C ILE A 85 17.62 -17.44 -6.64
N ASP A 86 17.70 -18.78 -6.54
CA ASP A 86 17.72 -19.69 -7.68
C ASP A 86 16.46 -19.59 -8.55
N ARG A 87 15.31 -19.27 -7.94
CA ARG A 87 14.07 -18.95 -8.66
C ARG A 87 14.10 -17.60 -9.37
N GLY A 88 15.16 -16.83 -9.29
CA GLY A 88 15.30 -15.51 -9.92
C GLY A 88 14.41 -14.45 -9.32
N LEU A 89 14.02 -14.55 -8.05
CA LEU A 89 13.19 -13.52 -7.40
C LEU A 89 14.01 -12.27 -7.10
N LYS A 90 13.37 -11.11 -7.27
CA LYS A 90 14.01 -9.81 -6.94
C LYS A 90 14.27 -9.68 -5.44
N GLU A 91 15.36 -9.02 -5.09
CA GLU A 91 15.86 -8.81 -3.73
C GLU A 91 14.78 -8.30 -2.77
N ALA A 92 13.97 -7.33 -3.20
CA ALA A 92 12.87 -6.81 -2.40
C ALA A 92 11.79 -7.86 -2.09
N THR A 93 11.57 -8.82 -3.01
CA THR A 93 10.63 -9.94 -2.79
C THR A 93 11.20 -10.94 -1.80
N ILE A 94 12.49 -11.28 -1.93
CA ILE A 94 13.22 -12.15 -0.99
C ILE A 94 13.14 -11.53 0.41
N ASN A 95 13.51 -10.26 0.55
CA ASN A 95 13.50 -9.55 1.84
C ASN A 95 12.11 -9.52 2.48
N ARG A 96 11.05 -9.32 1.69
CA ARG A 96 9.67 -9.35 2.20
C ARG A 96 9.30 -10.74 2.74
N ARG A 97 9.69 -11.81 2.05
CA ARG A 97 9.43 -13.20 2.48
C ARG A 97 10.19 -13.54 3.75
N LEU A 98 11.48 -13.16 3.82
CA LEU A 98 12.27 -13.30 5.04
C LEU A 98 11.67 -12.51 6.21
N ALA A 99 11.14 -11.31 5.95
CA ALA A 99 10.49 -10.50 6.98
C ALA A 99 9.23 -11.17 7.56
N ALA A 100 8.47 -11.93 6.75
CA ALA A 100 7.32 -12.71 7.23
C ALA A 100 7.77 -13.80 8.21
N ILE A 101 8.82 -14.56 7.88
CA ILE A 101 9.37 -15.63 8.73
C ILE A 101 9.95 -15.03 10.03
N LYS A 102 10.73 -13.96 9.92
CA LYS A 102 11.26 -13.25 11.10
C LYS A 102 10.15 -12.73 12.01
N SER A 103 9.05 -12.24 11.40
CA SER A 103 7.90 -11.77 12.18
C SER A 103 7.18 -12.91 12.90
N LEU A 104 7.12 -14.11 12.33
CA LEU A 104 6.58 -15.31 12.98
C LEU A 104 7.42 -15.68 14.21
N VAL A 105 8.73 -15.79 14.05
CA VAL A 105 9.66 -16.12 15.14
C VAL A 105 9.62 -15.05 16.23
N ALA A 106 9.67 -13.76 15.86
CA ALA A 106 9.63 -12.68 16.84
C ALA A 106 8.29 -12.62 17.61
N PHE A 107 7.18 -12.96 16.96
CA PHE A 107 5.88 -13.05 17.61
C PHE A 107 5.80 -14.25 18.55
N ALA A 108 6.25 -15.43 18.10
CA ALA A 108 6.32 -16.65 18.92
C ALA A 108 7.17 -16.45 20.18
N ARG A 109 8.29 -15.72 20.09
CA ARG A 109 9.12 -15.38 21.26
C ARG A 109 8.36 -14.57 22.30
N LYS A 110 7.54 -13.60 21.88
CA LYS A 110 6.69 -12.83 22.80
C LYS A 110 5.69 -13.71 23.55
N LEU A 111 5.30 -14.83 22.95
CA LEU A 111 4.38 -15.81 23.53
C LEU A 111 5.10 -16.91 24.33
N GLY A 112 6.44 -16.87 24.46
CA GLY A 112 7.23 -17.93 25.10
C GLY A 112 7.23 -19.25 24.33
N LYS A 113 6.95 -19.23 23.03
CA LYS A 113 6.88 -20.44 22.17
C LYS A 113 8.14 -20.62 21.32
N CYS A 114 9.15 -19.78 21.48
CA CYS A 114 10.40 -19.83 20.74
C CYS A 114 11.49 -19.06 21.49
N ASP A 115 12.72 -19.60 21.56
CA ASP A 115 13.84 -19.00 22.30
C ASP A 115 14.88 -18.33 21.39
N TYR A 116 14.86 -18.62 20.09
CA TYR A 116 15.85 -18.08 19.14
C TYR A 116 15.37 -16.85 18.38
N THR A 117 16.32 -16.17 17.72
CA THR A 117 16.08 -15.09 16.76
C THR A 117 16.65 -15.46 15.39
N LEU A 118 16.15 -14.80 14.35
CA LEU A 118 16.67 -14.91 12.97
C LEU A 118 17.40 -13.64 12.53
N GLU A 119 18.01 -12.90 13.45
CA GLU A 119 18.73 -11.65 13.14
C GLU A 119 19.93 -11.88 12.23
N ASP A 120 20.60 -13.04 12.36
CA ASP A 120 21.75 -13.44 11.54
C ASP A 120 21.38 -13.72 10.08
N VAL A 121 20.12 -14.00 9.78
CA VAL A 121 19.64 -14.14 8.42
C VAL A 121 19.54 -12.76 7.78
N LYS A 122 20.60 -12.32 7.13
CA LYS A 122 20.62 -11.01 6.45
C LYS A 122 19.79 -11.07 5.15
N GLY A 123 19.07 -10.00 4.87
CA GLY A 123 18.38 -9.81 3.59
C GLY A 123 19.35 -9.51 2.44
N GLU A 124 18.83 -9.47 1.22
CA GLU A 124 19.55 -9.02 0.03
C GLU A 124 19.69 -7.50 0.01
N ARG A 125 20.78 -7.01 -0.56
CA ARG A 125 21.02 -5.57 -0.71
C ARG A 125 20.14 -5.02 -1.84
N VAL A 126 19.12 -4.26 -1.47
CA VAL A 126 18.23 -3.60 -2.45
C VAL A 126 18.85 -2.27 -2.85
N LYS A 127 19.15 -2.11 -4.14
CA LYS A 127 19.52 -0.79 -4.66
C LYS A 127 18.30 0.14 -4.55
N PRO A 128 18.44 1.36 -4.01
CA PRO A 128 17.32 2.29 -3.82
C PRO A 128 16.74 2.81 -5.14
N TYR A 129 17.32 2.43 -6.30
CA TYR A 129 16.82 2.86 -7.59
C TYR A 129 15.36 2.43 -7.78
N ARG A 130 14.50 3.41 -7.80
CA ARG A 130 13.11 3.25 -8.26
C ARG A 130 13.00 3.97 -9.59
N ASP A 131 12.47 3.27 -10.60
CA ASP A 131 12.02 3.92 -11.81
C ASP A 131 10.93 4.93 -11.43
N THR A 132 11.34 6.16 -11.18
CA THR A 132 10.46 7.30 -10.89
C THR A 132 9.99 7.96 -12.17
N THR A 133 10.40 7.46 -13.35
CA THR A 133 9.98 8.02 -14.62
C THR A 133 8.45 7.89 -14.74
N GLY A 134 7.79 9.01 -14.58
CA GLY A 134 6.37 9.17 -14.75
C GLY A 134 6.00 9.40 -16.22
N ILE A 135 4.96 10.17 -16.41
CA ILE A 135 4.56 10.76 -17.70
C ILE A 135 4.64 12.27 -17.58
N SER A 136 4.83 12.93 -18.72
CA SER A 136 4.86 14.39 -18.78
C SER A 136 3.50 15.01 -18.43
N LYS A 137 3.51 16.26 -18.10
CA LYS A 137 2.32 17.09 -17.87
C LYS A 137 1.39 17.07 -19.10
N GLU A 138 1.95 17.12 -20.31
CA GLU A 138 1.23 17.08 -21.57
C GLU A 138 0.54 15.72 -21.79
N ALA A 139 1.23 14.62 -21.50
CA ALA A 139 0.65 13.28 -21.55
C ALA A 139 -0.50 13.15 -20.53
N TYR A 140 -0.34 13.73 -19.33
CA TYR A 140 -1.42 13.70 -18.34
C TYR A 140 -2.64 14.54 -18.75
N LYS A 141 -2.44 15.69 -19.40
CA LYS A 141 -3.55 16.47 -20.01
C LYS A 141 -4.35 15.64 -21.02
N LYS A 142 -3.67 14.84 -21.85
CA LYS A 142 -4.35 13.90 -22.77
C LYS A 142 -5.18 12.87 -22.00
N MET A 143 -4.66 12.33 -20.89
CA MET A 143 -5.42 11.41 -20.05
C MET A 143 -6.67 12.06 -19.44
N LEU A 144 -6.59 13.31 -18.99
CA LEU A 144 -7.73 14.04 -18.43
C LEU A 144 -8.82 14.33 -19.49
N ALA A 145 -8.47 14.36 -20.77
CA ALA A 145 -9.42 14.56 -21.86
C ALA A 145 -10.16 13.27 -22.28
N VAL A 146 -9.73 12.09 -21.86
CA VAL A 146 -10.34 10.80 -22.23
C VAL A 146 -11.73 10.57 -21.62
N PRO A 147 -11.98 10.86 -20.32
CA PRO A 147 -13.29 10.63 -19.73
C PRO A 147 -14.36 11.56 -20.32
N ASP A 148 -15.41 10.98 -20.92
CA ASP A 148 -16.57 11.76 -21.37
C ASP A 148 -17.39 12.25 -20.19
N ARG A 149 -17.23 13.54 -19.85
CA ARG A 149 -17.89 14.18 -18.70
C ARG A 149 -19.39 14.37 -18.86
N ASN A 150 -19.98 14.03 -19.99
CA ASN A 150 -21.43 13.98 -20.15
C ASN A 150 -22.02 12.69 -19.54
N THR A 151 -21.20 11.69 -19.27
CA THR A 151 -21.61 10.42 -18.67
C THR A 151 -21.31 10.36 -17.19
N LEU A 152 -22.12 9.63 -16.44
CA LEU A 152 -21.89 9.36 -15.01
C LEU A 152 -20.50 8.76 -14.77
N LYS A 153 -20.12 7.78 -15.59
CA LYS A 153 -18.80 7.12 -15.51
C LYS A 153 -17.66 8.09 -15.80
N GLY A 154 -17.81 8.93 -16.81
CA GLY A 154 -16.76 9.89 -17.17
C GLY A 154 -16.55 10.96 -16.10
N LYS A 155 -17.61 11.46 -15.48
CA LYS A 155 -17.51 12.40 -14.33
C LYS A 155 -16.75 11.77 -13.17
N ARG A 156 -17.09 10.53 -12.80
CA ARG A 156 -16.36 9.77 -11.76
C ARG A 156 -14.87 9.62 -12.11
N ASP A 157 -14.59 9.14 -13.30
CA ASP A 157 -13.24 8.83 -13.76
C ASP A 157 -12.37 10.10 -13.83
N TYR A 158 -12.96 11.22 -14.27
CA TYR A 158 -12.30 12.53 -14.30
C TYR A 158 -11.96 13.04 -12.88
N ALA A 159 -12.91 13.02 -11.96
CA ALA A 159 -12.68 13.43 -10.58
C ALA A 159 -11.59 12.58 -9.88
N LEU A 160 -11.59 11.28 -10.15
CA LEU A 160 -10.58 10.38 -9.63
C LEU A 160 -9.18 10.69 -10.19
N LEU A 161 -9.06 10.96 -11.49
CA LEU A 161 -7.79 11.36 -12.10
C LEU A 161 -7.30 12.69 -11.51
N ARG A 162 -8.17 13.68 -11.30
CA ARG A 162 -7.78 14.95 -10.64
C ARG A 162 -7.13 14.67 -9.28
N LEU A 163 -7.75 13.87 -8.42
CA LEU A 163 -7.21 13.53 -7.10
C LEU A 163 -5.84 12.82 -7.17
N LEU A 164 -5.64 11.95 -8.16
CA LEU A 164 -4.37 11.25 -8.33
C LEU A 164 -3.22 12.19 -8.65
N TRP A 165 -3.46 13.22 -9.44
CA TRP A 165 -2.43 14.17 -9.88
C TRP A 165 -2.33 15.37 -8.94
N ASP A 166 -3.42 16.12 -8.77
CA ASP A 166 -3.41 17.39 -8.05
C ASP A 166 -3.00 17.21 -6.58
N ASN A 167 -3.44 16.13 -5.97
CA ASN A 167 -3.17 15.81 -4.56
C ASN A 167 -2.17 14.68 -4.37
N ALA A 168 -1.64 14.13 -5.45
CA ALA A 168 -0.75 12.98 -5.42
C ALA A 168 -1.25 11.87 -4.48
N LEU A 169 -2.58 11.57 -4.47
CA LEU A 169 -3.16 10.58 -3.58
C LEU A 169 -2.72 9.16 -3.94
N ARG A 170 -2.59 8.31 -2.90
CA ARG A 170 -2.41 6.88 -3.10
C ARG A 170 -3.73 6.23 -3.50
N ARG A 171 -3.66 5.17 -4.29
CA ARG A 171 -4.83 4.39 -4.69
C ARG A 171 -5.74 3.99 -3.52
N SER A 172 -5.14 3.57 -2.41
CA SER A 172 -5.88 3.20 -1.20
C SER A 172 -6.53 4.38 -0.51
N GLU A 173 -5.92 5.56 -0.53
CA GLU A 173 -6.47 6.79 0.05
C GLU A 173 -7.76 7.17 -0.70
N ILE A 174 -7.75 7.11 -2.03
CA ILE A 174 -8.95 7.37 -2.86
C ILE A 174 -10.01 6.29 -2.64
N SER A 175 -9.61 5.00 -2.65
CA SER A 175 -10.56 3.90 -2.49
C SER A 175 -11.27 3.94 -1.14
N LEU A 176 -10.60 4.36 -0.07
CA LEU A 176 -11.14 4.35 1.29
C LEU A 176 -11.94 5.61 1.65
N ALA A 177 -11.86 6.68 0.85
CA ALA A 177 -12.60 7.91 1.10
C ALA A 177 -14.12 7.68 1.03
N SER A 178 -14.86 8.32 1.92
CA SER A 178 -16.34 8.38 1.94
C SER A 178 -16.81 9.83 1.79
N ILE A 179 -18.07 10.05 1.47
CA ILE A 179 -18.62 11.41 1.25
C ILE A 179 -18.44 12.26 2.51
N LYS A 180 -18.65 11.71 3.71
CA LYS A 180 -18.43 12.41 4.99
C LYS A 180 -17.00 12.88 5.24
N ASP A 181 -16.04 12.39 4.46
CA ASP A 181 -14.64 12.81 4.58
C ASP A 181 -14.34 14.07 3.76
N LEU A 182 -15.31 14.53 2.94
CA LEU A 182 -15.20 15.68 2.07
C LEU A 182 -15.80 16.91 2.76
N ASP A 183 -14.99 17.96 2.84
CA ASP A 183 -15.40 19.30 3.21
C ASP A 183 -15.29 20.18 1.96
N LEU A 184 -16.45 20.53 1.39
CA LEU A 184 -16.52 21.32 0.17
C LEU A 184 -16.24 22.80 0.40
N GLU A 185 -16.68 23.35 1.54
CA GLU A 185 -16.48 24.77 1.90
C GLU A 185 -15.00 25.00 2.23
N GLY A 186 -14.43 24.19 3.09
CA GLY A 186 -13.01 24.21 3.44
C GLY A 186 -12.10 23.64 2.35
N ARG A 187 -12.64 23.14 1.24
CA ARG A 187 -11.93 22.50 0.14
C ARG A 187 -10.90 21.49 0.63
N SER A 188 -11.35 20.55 1.45
CA SER A 188 -10.48 19.53 2.01
C SER A 188 -11.08 18.13 1.93
N LEU A 189 -10.23 17.13 1.98
CA LEU A 189 -10.59 15.72 2.03
C LEU A 189 -9.81 15.04 3.14
N LEU A 190 -10.48 14.39 4.07
CA LEU A 190 -9.87 13.54 5.08
C LEU A 190 -9.48 12.20 4.48
N ILE A 191 -8.21 11.86 4.50
CA ILE A 191 -7.68 10.61 3.95
C ILE A 191 -7.01 9.75 5.01
N LEU A 192 -7.10 8.44 4.87
CA LEU A 192 -6.38 7.49 5.71
C LEU A 192 -5.02 7.15 5.08
N GLY A 193 -3.97 7.81 5.58
CA GLY A 193 -2.59 7.60 5.11
C GLY A 193 -2.05 6.21 5.45
N LYS A 194 -1.13 5.70 4.62
CA LYS A 194 -0.46 4.41 4.88
C LYS A 194 0.33 4.47 6.21
N GLY A 195 0.07 3.52 7.10
CA GLY A 195 0.78 3.42 8.39
C GLY A 195 0.24 4.35 9.49
N LYS A 196 -0.78 5.15 9.22
CA LYS A 196 -1.40 6.08 10.18
C LYS A 196 -2.45 5.44 11.08
N GLY A 197 -2.59 4.14 11.02
CA GLY A 197 -3.59 3.44 11.82
C GLY A 197 -5.02 3.77 11.41
N SER A 198 -5.81 4.39 12.27
CA SER A 198 -7.15 4.92 12.00
C SER A 198 -7.18 6.44 11.88
N GLN A 199 -6.04 7.11 12.05
CA GLN A 199 -5.97 8.56 12.05
C GLN A 199 -6.01 9.08 10.60
N LYS A 200 -7.04 9.85 10.30
CA LYS A 200 -7.16 10.56 9.03
C LYS A 200 -6.40 11.89 9.09
N GLU A 201 -5.88 12.30 7.96
CA GLU A 201 -5.25 13.60 7.76
C GLU A 201 -5.98 14.38 6.66
N ALA A 202 -6.13 15.69 6.84
CA ALA A 202 -6.75 16.55 5.85
C ALA A 202 -5.77 16.86 4.71
N VAL A 203 -6.25 16.80 3.47
CA VAL A 203 -5.54 17.29 2.28
C VAL A 203 -6.37 18.39 1.62
N SER A 204 -5.75 19.53 1.33
CA SER A 204 -6.39 20.64 0.64
C SER A 204 -6.61 20.28 -0.84
N LEU A 205 -7.80 20.58 -1.36
CA LEU A 205 -8.19 20.32 -2.74
C LEU A 205 -8.06 21.59 -3.60
N SER A 206 -7.60 21.43 -4.84
CA SER A 206 -7.67 22.52 -5.82
C SER A 206 -9.14 22.81 -6.17
N ARG A 207 -9.42 24.03 -6.64
CA ARG A 207 -10.76 24.39 -7.12
C ARG A 207 -11.27 23.44 -8.19
N GLN A 208 -10.41 23.08 -9.14
CA GLN A 208 -10.73 22.17 -10.24
C GLN A 208 -11.05 20.75 -9.72
N THR A 209 -10.37 20.28 -8.66
CA THR A 209 -10.66 18.99 -8.05
C THR A 209 -12.01 19.02 -7.34
N VAL A 210 -12.34 20.11 -6.63
CA VAL A 210 -13.64 20.28 -5.96
C VAL A 210 -14.76 20.29 -6.99
N GLU A 211 -14.63 21.07 -8.06
CA GLU A 211 -15.61 21.13 -9.16
C GLU A 211 -15.86 19.75 -9.77
N ALA A 212 -14.79 19.00 -10.05
CA ALA A 212 -14.90 17.65 -10.58
C ALA A 212 -15.62 16.67 -9.65
N ILE A 213 -15.35 16.77 -8.34
CA ILE A 213 -16.04 15.95 -7.33
C ILE A 213 -17.51 16.34 -7.22
N LEU A 214 -17.82 17.63 -7.23
CA LEU A 214 -19.21 18.13 -7.22
C LEU A 214 -20.00 17.62 -8.42
N GLU A 215 -19.46 17.73 -9.64
CA GLU A 215 -20.11 17.20 -10.85
C GLU A 215 -20.39 15.70 -10.75
N TRP A 216 -19.45 14.95 -10.14
CA TRP A 216 -19.62 13.52 -9.91
C TRP A 216 -20.75 13.25 -8.90
N LEU A 217 -20.75 13.91 -7.74
CA LEU A 217 -21.74 13.69 -6.69
C LEU A 217 -23.15 14.11 -7.14
N GLN A 218 -23.29 15.25 -7.84
CA GLN A 218 -24.56 15.70 -8.41
C GLN A 218 -25.13 14.72 -9.43
N ALA A 219 -24.27 14.19 -10.31
CA ALA A 219 -24.69 13.21 -11.30
C ALA A 219 -25.07 11.86 -10.68
N ARG A 220 -24.43 11.48 -9.55
CA ARG A 220 -24.73 10.28 -8.81
C ARG A 220 -26.02 10.36 -8.02
N LYS A 221 -26.48 11.58 -7.67
CA LYS A 221 -27.67 11.84 -6.86
C LYS A 221 -27.66 11.16 -5.49
N GLU A 222 -26.48 11.03 -4.89
CA GLU A 222 -26.32 10.38 -3.58
C GLU A 222 -26.35 11.42 -2.48
N LEU A 223 -27.15 11.16 -1.45
CA LEU A 223 -27.33 12.04 -0.30
C LEU A 223 -26.78 11.44 1.00
N ASP A 224 -26.55 10.13 1.07
CA ASP A 224 -26.01 9.49 2.28
C ASP A 224 -24.51 9.75 2.39
N ILE A 225 -24.14 10.55 3.40
CA ILE A 225 -22.73 10.90 3.67
C ILE A 225 -21.84 9.73 4.05
N ASN A 226 -22.40 8.59 4.51
CA ASN A 226 -21.64 7.40 4.86
C ASN A 226 -21.23 6.56 3.64
N GLN A 227 -21.82 6.84 2.49
CA GLN A 227 -21.47 6.14 1.26
C GLN A 227 -20.03 6.41 0.82
N PRO A 228 -19.40 5.47 0.08
CA PRO A 228 -18.10 5.70 -0.51
C PRO A 228 -18.10 6.93 -1.42
N LEU A 229 -17.02 7.71 -1.40
CA LEU A 229 -16.86 8.85 -2.33
C LEU A 229 -16.88 8.36 -3.79
N PHE A 230 -16.23 7.24 -4.08
CA PHE A 230 -16.23 6.63 -5.41
C PHE A 230 -16.79 5.21 -5.36
N ILE A 231 -17.75 4.93 -6.25
CA ILE A 231 -18.43 3.63 -6.36
C ILE A 231 -18.13 2.94 -7.69
N ALA A 232 -18.29 1.63 -7.69
CA ALA A 232 -18.35 0.83 -8.91
C ALA A 232 -19.65 1.11 -9.68
N LEU A 233 -19.56 1.13 -11.00
CA LEU A 233 -20.67 1.38 -11.91
C LEU A 233 -20.93 0.19 -12.86
N ASP A 234 -20.26 -0.94 -12.61
CA ASP A 234 -20.54 -2.19 -13.32
C ASP A 234 -21.78 -2.88 -12.71
N ARG A 235 -22.41 -3.74 -13.53
CA ARG A 235 -23.68 -4.39 -13.18
C ARG A 235 -23.60 -5.24 -11.90
N VAL A 236 -22.45 -5.86 -11.65
CA VAL A 236 -22.26 -6.79 -10.52
C VAL A 236 -21.98 -6.07 -9.21
N SER A 237 -21.16 -5.00 -9.28
CA SER A 237 -20.66 -4.29 -8.09
C SER A 237 -21.24 -2.89 -7.95
N TYR A 238 -22.36 -2.59 -8.65
CA TYR A 238 -22.95 -1.26 -8.63
C TYR A 238 -23.21 -0.76 -7.21
N GLY A 239 -22.82 0.48 -6.93
CA GLY A 239 -23.00 1.09 -5.60
C GLY A 239 -21.91 0.71 -4.57
N HIS A 240 -21.21 -0.40 -4.76
CA HIS A 240 -20.13 -0.76 -3.84
C HIS A 240 -18.91 0.15 -4.01
N ARG A 241 -18.13 0.26 -2.93
CA ARG A 241 -16.88 1.01 -2.90
C ARG A 241 -15.95 0.61 -4.05
N LEU A 242 -15.47 1.60 -4.82
CA LEU A 242 -14.56 1.35 -5.93
C LEU A 242 -13.23 0.76 -5.40
N SER A 243 -12.93 -0.47 -5.83
CA SER A 243 -11.75 -1.19 -5.36
C SER A 243 -10.44 -0.59 -5.92
N GLY A 244 -9.33 -0.78 -5.18
CA GLY A 244 -8.03 -0.38 -5.69
C GLY A 244 -7.64 -1.08 -7.00
N VAL A 245 -8.16 -2.28 -7.28
CA VAL A 245 -7.95 -2.99 -8.54
C VAL A 245 -8.71 -2.29 -9.66
N SER A 246 -9.95 -1.87 -9.41
CA SER A 246 -10.76 -1.12 -10.38
C SER A 246 -10.12 0.23 -10.71
N ILE A 247 -9.57 0.93 -9.72
CA ILE A 247 -8.81 2.18 -9.94
C ILE A 247 -7.56 1.93 -10.81
N TYR A 248 -6.85 0.83 -10.57
CA TYR A 248 -5.70 0.46 -11.41
C TYR A 248 -6.12 0.21 -12.86
N ARG A 249 -7.18 -0.59 -13.08
CA ARG A 249 -7.70 -0.90 -14.42
C ARG A 249 -8.19 0.35 -15.15
N LEU A 250 -8.83 1.28 -14.42
CA LEU A 250 -9.26 2.57 -14.95
C LEU A 250 -8.07 3.37 -15.48
N VAL A 251 -7.03 3.56 -14.66
CA VAL A 251 -5.83 4.31 -15.03
C VAL A 251 -5.14 3.70 -16.25
N ASP A 252 -4.97 2.37 -16.26
CA ASP A 252 -4.36 1.66 -17.39
C ASP A 252 -5.19 1.81 -18.69
N LYS A 253 -6.52 1.70 -18.59
CA LYS A 253 -7.42 1.91 -19.72
C LYS A 253 -7.34 3.34 -20.27
N VAL A 254 -7.43 4.35 -19.38
CA VAL A 254 -7.37 5.77 -19.77
C VAL A 254 -6.02 6.10 -20.42
N ALA A 255 -4.93 5.57 -19.88
CA ALA A 255 -3.60 5.77 -20.45
C ALA A 255 -3.51 5.24 -21.89
N ARG A 256 -4.00 4.03 -22.14
CA ARG A 256 -4.05 3.44 -23.49
C ARG A 256 -4.92 4.25 -24.45
N CYS A 257 -6.10 4.69 -23.99
CA CYS A 257 -6.97 5.55 -24.81
C CYS A 257 -6.35 6.92 -25.10
N ALA A 258 -5.48 7.43 -24.23
CA ALA A 258 -4.71 8.66 -24.45
C ALA A 258 -3.48 8.48 -25.36
N GLY A 259 -3.26 7.28 -25.90
CA GLY A 259 -2.10 6.96 -26.76
C GLY A 259 -0.78 6.82 -26.01
N ILE A 260 -0.82 6.52 -24.71
CA ILE A 260 0.37 6.35 -23.90
C ILE A 260 0.78 4.87 -23.90
N ASN A 261 1.89 4.56 -24.57
CA ASN A 261 2.39 3.19 -24.70
C ASN A 261 3.02 2.62 -23.43
N LYS A 262 3.32 3.48 -22.44
CA LYS A 262 3.90 3.05 -21.14
C LYS A 262 2.80 2.49 -20.24
N LYS A 263 3.04 1.31 -19.65
CA LYS A 263 2.12 0.75 -18.64
C LYS A 263 2.02 1.67 -17.43
N LEU A 264 0.85 2.24 -17.21
CA LEU A 264 0.62 3.18 -16.12
C LEU A 264 -0.14 2.53 -14.96
N SER A 265 0.15 3.02 -13.77
CA SER A 265 -0.55 2.68 -12.55
C SER A 265 -0.85 3.95 -11.76
N PRO A 266 -1.81 3.95 -10.83
CA PRO A 266 -2.05 5.08 -9.93
C PRO A 266 -0.79 5.55 -9.21
N HIS A 267 0.10 4.63 -8.88
CA HIS A 267 1.38 4.94 -8.24
C HIS A 267 2.31 5.73 -9.17
N ARG A 268 2.37 5.36 -10.47
CA ARG A 268 3.16 6.11 -11.46
C ARG A 268 2.59 7.51 -11.73
N ILE A 269 1.26 7.69 -11.70
CA ILE A 269 0.65 9.03 -11.80
C ILE A 269 1.07 9.88 -10.58
N ARG A 270 1.00 9.33 -9.39
CA ARG A 270 1.48 10.00 -8.18
C ARG A 270 2.97 10.38 -8.31
N HIS A 271 3.81 9.51 -8.85
CA HIS A 271 5.21 9.82 -9.14
C HIS A 271 5.32 11.02 -10.07
N SER A 272 4.58 10.99 -11.19
CA SER A 272 4.56 12.10 -12.15
C SER A 272 4.14 13.44 -11.53
N GLY A 273 3.09 13.43 -10.70
CA GLY A 273 2.63 14.61 -9.98
C GLY A 273 3.67 15.16 -8.99
N ILE A 274 4.39 14.28 -8.29
CA ILE A 274 5.46 14.66 -7.37
C ILE A 274 6.65 15.25 -8.12
N THR A 275 7.09 14.62 -9.22
CA THR A 275 8.16 15.14 -10.08
C THR A 275 7.78 16.50 -10.66
N ALA A 276 6.55 16.63 -11.19
CA ALA A 276 6.06 17.91 -11.70
C ALA A 276 5.99 19.02 -10.62
N ALA A 277 5.69 18.64 -9.37
CA ALA A 277 5.71 19.57 -8.25
C ALA A 277 7.15 20.00 -7.87
N LEU A 278 8.13 19.09 -7.92
CA LEU A 278 9.55 19.43 -7.75
C LEU A 278 10.03 20.37 -8.86
N ASP A 279 9.66 20.11 -10.12
CA ASP A 279 9.98 21.01 -11.24
C ASP A 279 9.37 22.40 -11.04
N ALA A 280 8.10 22.47 -10.66
CA ALA A 280 7.39 23.73 -10.43
C ALA A 280 7.90 24.54 -9.22
N THR A 281 8.57 23.90 -8.27
CA THR A 281 9.10 24.51 -7.06
C THR A 281 10.62 24.68 -7.07
N GLY A 282 11.29 24.43 -8.22
CA GLY A 282 12.74 24.51 -8.32
C GLY A 282 13.48 23.51 -7.41
N GLY A 283 12.87 22.35 -7.11
CA GLY A 283 13.48 21.33 -6.25
C GLY A 283 13.22 21.53 -4.75
N ASP A 284 12.25 22.34 -4.33
CA ASP A 284 11.90 22.50 -2.91
C ASP A 284 11.26 21.21 -2.35
N VAL A 285 12.13 20.30 -1.94
CA VAL A 285 11.77 18.97 -1.41
C VAL A 285 10.88 19.08 -0.17
N ARG A 286 11.05 20.10 0.68
CA ARG A 286 10.27 20.28 1.91
C ARG A 286 8.83 20.69 1.61
N ARG A 287 8.61 21.56 0.64
CA ARG A 287 7.25 21.92 0.19
C ARG A 287 6.57 20.74 -0.46
N VAL A 288 7.27 20.01 -1.33
CA VAL A 288 6.73 18.84 -2.02
C VAL A 288 6.51 17.65 -1.07
N GLN A 289 7.25 17.57 0.06
CA GLN A 289 6.98 16.59 1.10
C GLN A 289 5.56 16.76 1.69
N LYS A 290 5.08 17.98 1.87
CA LYS A 290 3.70 18.24 2.35
C LYS A 290 2.66 17.71 1.37
N LEU A 291 2.86 17.90 0.06
CA LEU A 291 1.97 17.33 -0.97
C LEU A 291 2.04 15.81 -0.99
N SER A 292 3.24 15.27 -1.00
CA SER A 292 3.47 13.82 -1.16
C SER A 292 3.22 13.02 0.11
N ARG A 293 3.30 13.64 1.29
CA ARG A 293 3.12 13.00 2.60
C ARG A 293 4.05 11.80 2.80
N HIS A 294 5.29 11.90 2.31
CA HIS A 294 6.32 10.90 2.59
C HIS A 294 6.83 11.09 4.01
N ALA A 295 6.79 10.02 4.82
CA ALA A 295 7.31 10.03 6.18
C ALA A 295 8.85 10.21 6.20
N ASN A 296 9.54 9.65 5.20
CA ASN A 296 10.99 9.75 5.06
C ASN A 296 11.33 10.66 3.87
N LEU A 297 12.08 11.72 4.14
CA LEU A 297 12.53 12.69 3.14
C LEU A 297 13.44 12.04 2.09
N ASN A 298 14.27 11.07 2.46
CA ASN A 298 15.13 10.33 1.54
C ASN A 298 14.34 9.67 0.40
N THR A 299 13.08 9.28 0.66
CA THR A 299 12.22 8.76 -0.41
C THR A 299 11.91 9.82 -1.46
N LEU A 300 11.83 11.08 -1.07
CA LEU A 300 11.54 12.19 -1.96
C LEU A 300 12.80 12.68 -2.68
N MET A 301 13.97 12.59 -2.03
CA MET A 301 15.27 12.89 -2.66
C MET A 301 15.52 12.04 -3.90
N ILE A 302 15.10 10.77 -3.90
CA ILE A 302 15.19 9.88 -5.08
C ILE A 302 14.46 10.45 -6.30
N TYR A 303 13.36 11.20 -6.09
CA TYR A 303 12.64 11.86 -7.19
C TYR A 303 13.39 13.06 -7.70
N ASP A 304 14.02 13.82 -6.80
CA ASP A 304 14.81 14.99 -7.16
C ASP A 304 16.08 14.59 -7.91
N ASP A 305 16.82 13.61 -7.40
CA ASP A 305 18.03 13.07 -8.04
C ASP A 305 17.74 12.51 -9.45
N ASN A 306 16.61 11.81 -9.62
CA ASN A 306 16.22 11.22 -10.91
C ASN A 306 15.61 12.23 -11.90
N ARG A 307 15.22 13.39 -11.44
CA ARG A 307 14.67 14.49 -12.25
C ARG A 307 15.75 15.22 -13.04
N LEU A 308 16.88 15.41 -12.40
CA LEU A 308 18.04 16.10 -12.94
C LEU A 308 19.05 15.08 -13.47
N ASN A 309 19.48 15.22 -14.71
CA ASN A 309 20.58 14.41 -15.28
C ASN A 309 21.94 14.99 -14.87
N VAL A 310 22.12 15.22 -13.55
CA VAL A 310 23.32 15.87 -13.00
C VAL A 310 24.62 15.18 -13.46
N GLN A 311 24.61 13.85 -13.53
CA GLN A 311 25.77 13.10 -14.02
C GLN A 311 26.06 13.41 -15.48
N GLY A 312 25.04 13.49 -16.34
CA GLY A 312 25.20 13.85 -17.75
C GLY A 312 25.69 15.29 -17.93
N ASP A 313 25.15 16.23 -17.15
CA ASP A 313 25.55 17.63 -17.18
C ASP A 313 27.02 17.80 -16.76
N ILE A 314 27.45 17.12 -15.69
CA ILE A 314 28.87 17.11 -15.26
C ILE A 314 29.75 16.43 -16.31
N SER A 315 29.29 15.34 -16.94
CA SER A 315 30.05 14.69 -18.02
C SER A 315 30.24 15.60 -19.22
N ALA A 316 29.22 16.38 -19.59
CA ALA A 316 29.32 17.38 -20.65
C ALA A 316 30.31 18.49 -20.27
N MET A 317 30.22 19.03 -19.05
CA MET A 317 31.18 20.02 -18.56
C MET A 317 32.62 19.51 -18.60
N LEU A 318 32.88 18.26 -18.22
CA LEU A 318 34.21 17.65 -18.26
C LEU A 318 34.70 17.45 -19.70
N ALA A 319 33.82 17.12 -20.63
CA ALA A 319 34.15 16.98 -22.03
C ALA A 319 34.52 18.32 -22.68
N ASP A 320 33.88 19.41 -22.25
CA ASP A 320 34.18 20.78 -22.72
C ASP A 320 35.49 21.34 -22.18
N MET A 321 36.13 20.70 -21.18
CA MET A 321 37.41 21.12 -20.58
C MET A 321 38.64 20.56 -21.31
N VAL A 322 38.49 19.62 -22.21
CA VAL A 322 39.54 18.94 -22.98
C VAL A 322 39.33 19.09 -24.48
#